data_b1367a87efd5f08429a2b64469511321
#
_entry.id   b1367a87efd5f08429a2b64469511321
#
_cell.length_a   1.000
_cell.length_b   1.000
_cell.length_c   1.000
_cell.angle_alpha   90.00
_cell.angle_beta   90.00
_cell.angle_gamma   90.00
#
_symmetry.space_group_name_H-M   'P 1'
#
loop_
_entity.id
_entity.type
_entity.pdbx_description
1 polymer ?
#
loop_
_entity_poly.entity_id
_entity_poly.type
_entity_poly.pdbx_seq_one_letter_code
_entity_poly.pdbx_strand_id
1 'polypeptide(L)'
;MNGLVLGLDIGISSVGVGVLKKDTGEIIHANSRLFPAATADNNVVRRSIRQARRLTRRKRHRAVRLHDLFEDYALLTDFSKVSINLNPYKLRVEGMNIQLTTEELFIALKNIIKRRGISYLDDASEDGGTVSSDYGKAVEENRKLLSEQTPGQIQLERFEKYGQVRGDFTVVENGEKRRLINVFSTSAYRKEAERILRKQQEFNNKITDDFIEDYLIILTGKRKYYHGPGNEKSRTDYGRFRTDGTTLDNIFGILIGKCTFYPDEYRASKASYTAQEFNLLNDLNNLTVPTETKKLSEEQKKTIIEYAKSAKTLGASTLLKYIAKMVDASVDQIHGFRIDPNKKPEMHTFDVYRKMQSLETFNVNEMPREVLDELAHILTLNTEREGIEEAISAKLKDTFSQDQVLELVQFR
;
A
#
# COMPACT_ATOMS: atom_id res chain seq x y z
N MET A 1 -3.79 -18.44 57.35
CA MET A 1 -4.46 -17.36 56.59
C MET A 1 -5.28 -17.98 55.51
N ASN A 2 -6.60 -17.93 55.57
CA ASN A 2 -7.48 -18.46 54.54
C ASN A 2 -7.37 -17.61 53.26
N GLY A 3 -6.56 -18.04 52.34
CA GLY A 3 -6.37 -17.31 51.07
C GLY A 3 -7.38 -17.75 50.02
N LEU A 4 -7.88 -16.79 49.22
CA LEU A 4 -8.68 -17.06 48.01
C LEU A 4 -7.77 -16.93 46.76
N VAL A 5 -8.03 -17.81 45.79
CA VAL A 5 -7.38 -17.73 44.47
C VAL A 5 -8.46 -17.34 43.44
N LEU A 6 -8.24 -16.25 42.74
CA LEU A 6 -9.07 -15.81 41.62
C LEU A 6 -8.40 -16.22 40.31
N GLY A 7 -9.06 -17.05 39.52
CA GLY A 7 -8.65 -17.39 38.16
C GLY A 7 -9.52 -16.66 37.14
N LEU A 8 -8.89 -16.12 36.12
CA LEU A 8 -9.57 -15.52 34.96
C LEU A 8 -9.15 -16.28 33.71
N ASP A 9 -10.12 -16.72 32.92
CA ASP A 9 -9.91 -17.24 31.57
C ASP A 9 -10.50 -16.24 30.56
N ILE A 10 -9.63 -15.57 29.84
CA ILE A 10 -9.99 -14.48 28.92
C ILE A 10 -9.81 -14.96 27.48
N GLY A 11 -10.91 -15.42 26.88
CA GLY A 11 -11.00 -15.81 25.48
C GLY A 11 -11.47 -14.66 24.57
N ILE A 12 -11.49 -14.91 23.26
CA ILE A 12 -11.97 -13.95 22.24
C ILE A 12 -13.50 -13.82 22.20
N SER A 13 -14.22 -14.74 22.81
CA SER A 13 -15.70 -14.76 22.87
C SER A 13 -16.24 -15.08 24.24
N SER A 14 -15.39 -15.21 25.27
CA SER A 14 -15.80 -15.53 26.62
C SER A 14 -14.84 -14.96 27.66
N VAL A 15 -15.38 -14.67 28.84
CA VAL A 15 -14.58 -14.45 30.05
C VAL A 15 -15.08 -15.36 31.12
N GLY A 16 -14.24 -16.30 31.56
CA GLY A 16 -14.46 -17.18 32.70
C GLY A 16 -13.86 -16.60 33.97
N VAL A 17 -14.54 -16.75 35.07
CA VAL A 17 -14.10 -16.36 36.41
C VAL A 17 -14.27 -17.56 37.34
N GLY A 18 -13.20 -17.94 38.02
CA GLY A 18 -13.23 -18.98 39.05
C GLY A 18 -12.62 -18.43 40.34
N VAL A 19 -13.28 -18.72 41.48
CA VAL A 19 -12.78 -18.42 42.82
C VAL A 19 -12.71 -19.71 43.61
N LEU A 20 -11.56 -20.01 44.18
CA LEU A 20 -11.37 -21.19 45.01
C LEU A 20 -10.63 -20.86 46.31
N LYS A 21 -10.85 -21.69 47.36
CA LYS A 21 -10.07 -21.64 48.58
C LYS A 21 -8.68 -22.23 48.32
N LYS A 22 -7.65 -21.51 48.69
CA LYS A 22 -6.27 -21.91 48.44
C LYS A 22 -5.90 -23.21 49.18
N ASP A 23 -6.46 -23.37 50.37
CA ASP A 23 -6.08 -24.48 51.30
C ASP A 23 -6.78 -25.81 50.96
N THR A 24 -8.02 -25.75 50.48
CA THR A 24 -8.86 -26.93 50.24
C THR A 24 -9.08 -27.22 48.74
N GLY A 25 -8.79 -26.26 47.87
CA GLY A 25 -9.18 -26.38 46.46
C GLY A 25 -10.69 -26.27 46.19
N GLU A 26 -11.48 -25.99 47.23
CA GLU A 26 -12.95 -25.89 47.12
C GLU A 26 -13.31 -24.67 46.18
N ILE A 27 -14.15 -24.95 45.17
CA ILE A 27 -14.66 -23.92 44.26
C ILE A 27 -15.76 -23.15 44.95
N ILE A 28 -15.53 -21.86 45.22
CA ILE A 28 -16.51 -20.96 45.85
C ILE A 28 -17.43 -20.37 44.77
N HIS A 29 -16.85 -20.02 43.62
CA HIS A 29 -17.60 -19.41 42.52
C HIS A 29 -16.98 -19.78 41.19
N ALA A 30 -17.83 -20.11 40.22
CA ALA A 30 -17.43 -20.28 38.83
C ALA A 30 -18.52 -19.70 37.92
N ASN A 31 -18.15 -18.84 37.03
CA ASN A 31 -19.05 -18.23 36.07
C ASN A 31 -18.34 -17.98 34.74
N SER A 32 -19.09 -17.96 33.66
CA SER A 32 -18.56 -17.59 32.33
C SER A 32 -19.56 -16.67 31.63
N ARG A 33 -19.05 -15.56 31.09
CA ARG A 33 -19.82 -14.65 30.28
C ARG A 33 -19.41 -14.81 28.83
N LEU A 34 -20.39 -15.18 28.00
CA LEU A 34 -20.21 -15.27 26.55
C LEU A 34 -20.57 -13.94 25.86
N PHE A 35 -19.86 -13.62 24.84
CA PHE A 35 -20.14 -12.47 23.97
C PHE A 35 -19.70 -12.77 22.52
N PRO A 36 -20.25 -12.09 21.51
CA PRO A 36 -19.84 -12.30 20.13
C PRO A 36 -18.34 -12.09 19.93
N ALA A 37 -17.67 -13.02 19.28
CA ALA A 37 -16.25 -12.89 18.95
C ALA A 37 -15.97 -11.61 18.17
N ALA A 38 -14.91 -10.91 18.52
CA ALA A 38 -14.48 -9.73 17.79
C ALA A 38 -13.91 -10.14 16.42
N THR A 39 -14.55 -9.69 15.35
CA THR A 39 -14.08 -9.89 13.98
C THR A 39 -13.47 -8.61 13.41
N ALA A 40 -12.66 -8.76 12.37
CA ALA A 40 -12.12 -7.60 11.63
C ALA A 40 -13.22 -6.69 11.09
N ASP A 41 -14.39 -7.27 10.77
CA ASP A 41 -15.55 -6.57 10.21
C ASP A 41 -16.19 -5.58 11.18
N ASN A 42 -16.18 -5.89 12.48
CA ASN A 42 -16.68 -4.98 13.53
C ASN A 42 -16.01 -3.59 13.51
N ASN A 43 -14.81 -3.50 12.94
CA ASN A 43 -14.05 -2.25 12.83
C ASN A 43 -14.08 -1.63 11.44
N VAL A 44 -14.74 -2.21 10.44
CA VAL A 44 -14.76 -1.71 9.05
C VAL A 44 -15.32 -0.29 9.00
N VAL A 45 -16.49 -0.05 9.56
CA VAL A 45 -17.14 1.26 9.59
C VAL A 45 -16.26 2.29 10.30
N ARG A 46 -15.70 1.95 11.46
CA ARG A 46 -14.82 2.82 12.22
C ARG A 46 -13.54 3.16 11.44
N ARG A 47 -12.98 2.20 10.71
CA ARG A 47 -11.80 2.42 9.84
C ARG A 47 -12.13 3.33 8.67
N SER A 48 -13.26 3.13 7.98
CA SER A 48 -13.68 3.95 6.85
C SER A 48 -13.91 5.41 7.24
N ILE A 49 -14.63 5.65 8.35
CA ILE A 49 -14.83 7.00 8.88
C ILE A 49 -13.50 7.68 9.22
N ARG A 50 -12.58 6.93 9.85
CA ARG A 50 -11.25 7.46 10.20
C ARG A 50 -10.41 7.78 8.95
N GLN A 51 -10.49 6.97 7.91
CA GLN A 51 -9.84 7.22 6.62
C GLN A 51 -10.41 8.48 5.95
N ALA A 52 -11.74 8.64 5.92
CA ALA A 52 -12.40 9.82 5.37
C ALA A 52 -11.97 11.11 6.10
N ARG A 53 -11.95 11.08 7.44
CA ARG A 53 -11.47 12.23 8.26
C ARG A 53 -10.00 12.56 7.96
N ARG A 54 -9.13 11.55 7.83
CA ARG A 54 -7.71 11.76 7.48
C ARG A 54 -7.56 12.37 6.09
N LEU A 55 -8.34 11.91 5.11
CA LEU A 55 -8.31 12.46 3.77
C LEU A 55 -8.72 13.94 3.75
N THR A 56 -9.81 14.28 4.45
CA THR A 56 -10.28 15.66 4.57
C THR A 56 -9.24 16.56 5.26
N ARG A 57 -8.64 16.08 6.36
CA ARG A 57 -7.57 16.82 7.07
C ARG A 57 -6.35 17.07 6.17
N ARG A 58 -5.93 16.07 5.40
CA ARG A 58 -4.80 16.21 4.46
C ARG A 58 -5.10 17.22 3.36
N LYS A 59 -6.32 17.23 2.82
CA LYS A 59 -6.74 18.24 1.82
C LYS A 59 -6.71 19.64 2.40
N ARG A 60 -7.25 19.81 3.62
CA ARG A 60 -7.24 21.10 4.32
C ARG A 60 -5.80 21.58 4.61
N HIS A 61 -4.94 20.71 5.09
CA HIS A 61 -3.55 21.05 5.41
C HIS A 61 -2.77 21.52 4.17
N ARG A 62 -2.96 20.87 3.01
CA ARG A 62 -2.35 21.35 1.76
C ARG A 62 -2.90 22.71 1.31
N ALA A 63 -4.19 22.95 1.51
CA ALA A 63 -4.79 24.25 1.18
C ALA A 63 -4.25 25.38 2.08
N VAL A 64 -3.99 25.09 3.35
CA VAL A 64 -3.32 26.06 4.27
C VAL A 64 -1.89 26.33 3.79
N ARG A 65 -1.11 25.29 3.52
CA ARG A 65 0.26 25.49 3.02
C ARG A 65 0.34 26.27 1.69
N LEU A 66 -0.66 26.12 0.82
CA LEU A 66 -0.74 26.95 -0.38
C LEU A 66 -1.04 28.41 -0.05
N HIS A 67 -1.89 28.64 0.93
CA HIS A 67 -2.20 29.98 1.41
C HIS A 67 -0.91 30.65 1.97
N ASP A 68 -0.23 29.97 2.89
CA ASP A 68 1.02 30.43 3.48
C ASP A 68 2.07 30.70 2.40
N LEU A 69 2.20 29.83 1.37
CA LEU A 69 3.12 30.03 0.25
C LEU A 69 2.85 31.33 -0.50
N PHE A 70 1.58 31.66 -0.77
CA PHE A 70 1.22 32.90 -1.48
C PHE A 70 1.48 34.14 -0.62
N GLU A 71 1.33 34.04 0.70
CA GLU A 71 1.69 35.11 1.65
C GLU A 71 3.21 35.30 1.76
N ASP A 72 3.96 34.21 1.92
CA ASP A 72 5.41 34.23 2.07
C ASP A 72 6.13 34.89 0.89
N TYR A 73 5.62 34.64 -0.31
CA TYR A 73 6.14 35.27 -1.55
C TYR A 73 5.44 36.60 -1.89
N ALA A 74 4.62 37.13 -1.00
CA ALA A 74 3.84 38.37 -1.19
C ALA A 74 3.09 38.43 -2.53
N LEU A 75 2.61 37.29 -3.02
CA LEU A 75 1.78 37.20 -4.22
C LEU A 75 0.34 37.60 -3.93
N LEU A 76 -0.22 37.14 -2.82
CA LEU A 76 -1.57 37.43 -2.39
C LEU A 76 -1.62 37.48 -0.87
N THR A 77 -2.04 38.64 -0.31
CA THR A 77 -2.16 38.85 1.14
C THR A 77 -3.62 39.01 1.58
N ASP A 78 -4.50 39.40 0.67
CA ASP A 78 -5.94 39.54 0.91
C ASP A 78 -6.75 38.53 0.13
N PHE A 79 -7.04 37.40 0.76
CA PHE A 79 -7.83 36.29 0.16
C PHE A 79 -9.33 36.54 0.13
N SER A 80 -9.83 37.64 0.70
CA SER A 80 -11.23 38.00 0.65
C SER A 80 -11.69 38.34 -0.77
N LYS A 81 -10.75 38.78 -1.62
CA LYS A 81 -10.99 39.10 -3.04
C LYS A 81 -11.06 37.90 -3.96
N VAL A 82 -10.71 36.71 -3.46
CA VAL A 82 -10.75 35.48 -4.27
C VAL A 82 -12.19 35.10 -4.58
N SER A 83 -12.60 35.27 -5.83
CA SER A 83 -13.96 34.95 -6.28
C SER A 83 -14.24 33.46 -6.27
N ILE A 84 -15.37 33.06 -5.68
CA ILE A 84 -15.80 31.65 -5.61
C ILE A 84 -16.43 31.18 -6.93
N ASN A 85 -16.85 32.11 -7.79
CA ASN A 85 -17.67 31.83 -8.97
C ASN A 85 -16.87 31.54 -10.25
N LEU A 86 -15.55 31.65 -10.21
CA LEU A 86 -14.71 31.37 -11.38
C LEU A 86 -14.56 29.87 -11.62
N ASN A 87 -14.60 29.47 -12.88
CA ASN A 87 -14.38 28.07 -13.27
C ASN A 87 -12.88 27.72 -13.16
N PRO A 88 -12.47 26.91 -12.19
CA PRO A 88 -11.05 26.62 -11.98
C PRO A 88 -10.44 25.78 -13.12
N TYR A 89 -11.22 25.03 -13.86
CA TYR A 89 -10.72 24.24 -15.00
C TYR A 89 -10.38 25.15 -16.17
N LYS A 90 -11.20 26.17 -16.43
CA LYS A 90 -10.95 27.20 -17.42
C LYS A 90 -9.66 27.96 -17.09
N LEU A 91 -9.52 28.42 -15.85
CA LEU A 91 -8.32 29.12 -15.39
C LEU A 91 -7.05 28.27 -15.51
N ARG A 92 -7.12 26.97 -15.29
CA ARG A 92 -5.99 26.06 -15.47
C ARG A 92 -5.55 25.98 -16.94
N VAL A 93 -6.49 25.96 -17.86
CA VAL A 93 -6.21 25.93 -19.30
C VAL A 93 -5.68 27.30 -19.79
N GLU A 94 -6.36 28.38 -19.39
CA GLU A 94 -5.95 29.76 -19.74
C GLU A 94 -4.57 30.09 -19.19
N GLY A 95 -4.27 29.71 -17.94
CA GLY A 95 -3.01 29.98 -17.28
C GLY A 95 -1.77 29.34 -17.91
N MET A 96 -1.95 28.39 -18.81
CA MET A 96 -0.85 27.83 -19.62
C MET A 96 -0.48 28.69 -20.82
N ASN A 97 -1.30 29.72 -21.17
CA ASN A 97 -1.13 30.49 -22.40
C ASN A 97 -1.16 32.01 -22.18
N ILE A 98 -1.99 32.48 -21.24
CA ILE A 98 -2.20 33.91 -20.97
C ILE A 98 -1.88 34.25 -19.51
N GLN A 99 -1.69 35.52 -19.24
CA GLN A 99 -1.51 36.05 -17.89
C GLN A 99 -2.81 35.89 -17.07
N LEU A 100 -2.67 35.36 -15.86
CA LEU A 100 -3.74 35.34 -14.84
C LEU A 100 -3.46 36.42 -13.80
N THR A 101 -4.51 36.91 -13.17
CA THR A 101 -4.37 37.66 -11.92
C THR A 101 -3.88 36.73 -10.80
N THR A 102 -3.37 37.29 -9.72
CA THR A 102 -2.87 36.48 -8.59
C THR A 102 -3.99 35.68 -7.93
N GLU A 103 -5.20 36.21 -7.88
CA GLU A 103 -6.40 35.54 -7.39
C GLU A 103 -6.81 34.36 -8.29
N GLU A 104 -6.80 34.56 -9.60
CA GLU A 104 -7.11 33.50 -10.58
C GLU A 104 -6.07 32.39 -10.53
N LEU A 105 -4.77 32.75 -10.46
CA LEU A 105 -3.69 31.79 -10.29
C LEU A 105 -3.86 30.98 -9.01
N PHE A 106 -4.19 31.63 -7.89
CA PHE A 106 -4.47 30.93 -6.63
C PHE A 106 -5.60 29.93 -6.76
N ILE A 107 -6.72 30.29 -7.46
CA ILE A 107 -7.85 29.40 -7.70
C ILE A 107 -7.43 28.17 -8.53
N ALA A 108 -6.69 28.40 -9.61
CA ALA A 108 -6.20 27.35 -10.50
C ALA A 108 -5.30 26.35 -9.75
N LEU A 109 -4.30 26.84 -9.03
CA LEU A 109 -3.35 26.06 -8.27
C LEU A 109 -4.01 25.34 -7.08
N LYS A 110 -4.96 25.98 -6.38
CA LYS A 110 -5.75 25.36 -5.31
C LYS A 110 -6.60 24.20 -5.82
N ASN A 111 -7.13 24.29 -7.05
CA ASN A 111 -7.87 23.20 -7.66
C ASN A 111 -6.97 21.98 -7.93
N ILE A 112 -5.76 22.20 -8.45
CA ILE A 112 -4.77 21.14 -8.68
C ILE A 112 -4.38 20.47 -7.36
N ILE A 113 -4.00 21.21 -6.33
CA ILE A 113 -3.63 20.68 -5.00
C ILE A 113 -4.78 19.88 -4.37
N LYS A 114 -6.02 20.31 -4.55
CA LYS A 114 -7.19 19.59 -4.06
C LYS A 114 -7.36 18.23 -4.71
N ARG A 115 -6.97 18.09 -5.98
CA ARG A 115 -7.04 16.83 -6.76
C ARG A 115 -5.81 15.95 -6.56
N ARG A 116 -4.61 16.51 -6.65
CA ARG A 116 -3.28 15.90 -6.45
C ARG A 116 -2.93 14.72 -7.36
N GLY A 117 -3.87 13.95 -7.85
CA GLY A 117 -3.62 12.69 -8.57
C GLY A 117 -3.32 11.49 -7.68
N ILE A 118 -3.03 10.39 -8.32
CA ILE A 118 -2.76 9.09 -7.70
C ILE A 118 -1.38 8.61 -8.14
N SER A 119 -0.48 8.41 -7.19
CA SER A 119 0.92 8.09 -7.48
C SER A 119 1.13 6.69 -8.05
N TYR A 120 0.32 5.69 -7.66
CA TYR A 120 0.49 4.35 -8.24
C TYR A 120 0.11 4.28 -9.74
N LEU A 121 -0.58 5.28 -10.28
CA LEU A 121 -0.82 5.38 -11.72
C LEU A 121 0.42 5.83 -12.50
N ASP A 122 1.42 6.39 -11.81
CA ASP A 122 2.71 6.70 -12.39
C ASP A 122 3.53 5.41 -12.59
N ASP A 123 3.42 4.49 -11.62
CA ASP A 123 4.15 3.22 -11.60
C ASP A 123 3.48 2.15 -12.51
N ALA A 124 2.15 2.20 -12.68
CA ALA A 124 1.38 1.28 -13.54
C ALA A 124 1.58 1.50 -15.05
N SER A 125 2.49 2.37 -15.45
CA SER A 125 2.69 2.76 -16.85
C SER A 125 3.38 1.72 -17.72
N GLU A 126 4.00 0.68 -17.15
CA GLU A 126 4.85 -0.27 -17.88
C GLU A 126 4.31 -1.71 -17.92
N ASP A 127 3.44 -2.11 -17.00
CA ASP A 127 2.82 -3.43 -17.07
C ASP A 127 1.60 -3.42 -17.99
N GLY A 128 1.79 -3.88 -19.22
CA GLY A 128 0.76 -4.14 -20.23
C GLY A 128 -0.24 -5.25 -19.87
N GLY A 129 -0.58 -5.38 -18.58
CA GLY A 129 -1.61 -6.30 -18.11
C GLY A 129 -2.97 -5.89 -18.66
N THR A 130 -3.60 -6.78 -19.40
CA THR A 130 -4.96 -6.66 -19.96
C THR A 130 -5.94 -6.31 -18.84
N VAL A 131 -6.31 -5.04 -18.75
CA VAL A 131 -7.25 -4.56 -17.73
C VAL A 131 -8.66 -4.88 -18.23
N SER A 132 -9.20 -6.00 -17.80
CA SER A 132 -10.54 -6.49 -18.21
C SER A 132 -11.70 -5.72 -17.55
N SER A 133 -11.44 -4.88 -16.55
CA SER A 133 -12.49 -4.12 -15.86
C SER A 133 -12.82 -2.81 -16.58
N ASP A 134 -14.09 -2.37 -16.52
CA ASP A 134 -14.52 -1.08 -17.07
C ASP A 134 -13.77 0.12 -16.46
N TYR A 135 -13.35 -0.02 -15.20
CA TYR A 135 -12.51 0.98 -14.55
C TYR A 135 -11.13 1.08 -15.21
N GLY A 136 -10.53 -0.05 -15.49
CA GLY A 136 -9.22 -0.07 -16.12
C GLY A 136 -9.23 0.46 -17.55
N LYS A 137 -10.29 0.16 -18.32
CA LYS A 137 -10.47 0.74 -19.66
C LYS A 137 -10.54 2.27 -19.59
N ALA A 138 -11.26 2.82 -18.60
CA ALA A 138 -11.36 4.25 -18.40
C ALA A 138 -10.05 4.89 -17.93
N VAL A 139 -9.20 4.18 -17.17
CA VAL A 139 -7.83 4.63 -16.83
C VAL A 139 -6.97 4.68 -18.07
N GLU A 140 -6.98 3.63 -18.89
CA GLU A 140 -6.20 3.55 -20.12
C GLU A 140 -6.62 4.61 -21.14
N GLU A 141 -7.90 4.91 -21.22
CA GLU A 141 -8.40 6.01 -22.02
C GLU A 141 -7.85 7.36 -21.56
N ASN A 142 -7.89 7.63 -20.25
CA ASN A 142 -7.28 8.85 -19.70
C ASN A 142 -5.78 8.92 -20.01
N ARG A 143 -5.08 7.80 -20.00
CA ARG A 143 -3.66 7.73 -20.33
C ARG A 143 -3.40 8.14 -21.78
N LYS A 144 -4.22 7.66 -22.71
CA LYS A 144 -4.14 8.05 -24.12
C LYS A 144 -4.39 9.54 -24.31
N LEU A 145 -5.42 10.09 -23.64
CA LEU A 145 -5.70 11.52 -23.70
C LEU A 145 -4.55 12.38 -23.13
N LEU A 146 -3.88 11.91 -22.09
CA LEU A 146 -2.75 12.61 -21.47
C LEU A 146 -1.50 12.70 -22.37
N SER A 147 -1.41 11.97 -23.48
CA SER A 147 -0.33 12.16 -24.45
C SER A 147 -0.42 13.49 -25.20
N GLU A 148 -1.64 14.04 -25.33
CA GLU A 148 -1.90 15.27 -26.09
C GLU A 148 -2.44 16.41 -25.21
N GLN A 149 -3.14 16.06 -24.12
CA GLN A 149 -3.85 17.01 -23.28
C GLN A 149 -3.36 16.98 -21.83
N THR A 150 -3.58 18.06 -21.10
CA THR A 150 -3.39 18.11 -19.65
C THR A 150 -4.64 17.65 -18.91
N PRO A 151 -4.53 17.23 -17.63
CA PRO A 151 -5.70 16.96 -16.80
C PRO A 151 -6.74 18.10 -16.77
N GLY A 152 -6.28 19.35 -16.82
CA GLY A 152 -7.14 20.54 -16.86
C GLY A 152 -7.97 20.63 -18.12
N GLN A 153 -7.37 20.38 -19.27
CA GLN A 153 -8.05 20.37 -20.57
C GLN A 153 -9.11 19.27 -20.63
N ILE A 154 -8.75 18.04 -20.29
CA ILE A 154 -9.68 16.90 -20.25
C ILE A 154 -10.85 17.18 -19.30
N GLN A 155 -10.57 17.78 -18.13
CA GLN A 155 -11.62 18.12 -17.16
C GLN A 155 -12.51 19.26 -17.62
N LEU A 156 -11.97 20.26 -18.31
CA LEU A 156 -12.75 21.35 -18.88
C LEU A 156 -13.70 20.84 -19.96
N GLU A 157 -13.22 20.06 -20.92
CA GLU A 157 -14.03 19.46 -21.97
C GLU A 157 -15.18 18.59 -21.40
N ARG A 158 -14.86 17.78 -20.39
CA ARG A 158 -15.87 16.97 -19.71
C ARG A 158 -16.89 17.81 -18.94
N PHE A 159 -16.44 18.92 -18.35
CA PHE A 159 -17.34 19.84 -17.66
C PHE A 159 -18.29 20.54 -18.66
N GLU A 160 -17.78 21.00 -19.77
CA GLU A 160 -18.57 21.66 -20.81
C GLU A 160 -19.55 20.69 -21.48
N LYS A 161 -19.10 19.44 -21.75
CA LYS A 161 -19.92 18.43 -22.41
C LYS A 161 -20.99 17.81 -21.52
N TYR A 162 -20.66 17.53 -20.26
CA TYR A 162 -21.50 16.72 -19.36
C TYR A 162 -21.95 17.46 -18.09
N GLY A 163 -21.57 18.72 -17.91
CA GLY A 163 -21.90 19.53 -16.73
C GLY A 163 -21.28 19.08 -15.42
N GLN A 164 -20.40 18.06 -15.43
CA GLN A 164 -19.80 17.51 -14.22
C GLN A 164 -18.39 16.98 -14.45
N VAL A 165 -17.58 17.03 -13.38
CA VAL A 165 -16.20 16.52 -13.32
C VAL A 165 -15.94 15.80 -11.99
N ARG A 166 -16.92 15.09 -11.46
CA ARG A 166 -16.74 14.32 -10.23
C ARG A 166 -16.23 12.92 -10.56
N GLY A 167 -15.19 12.55 -9.86
CA GLY A 167 -14.54 11.24 -9.75
C GLY A 167 -14.88 10.22 -10.84
N ASP A 168 -16.03 9.63 -10.76
CA ASP A 168 -16.47 8.48 -11.53
C ASP A 168 -17.96 8.64 -11.88
N PHE A 169 -18.29 8.61 -13.16
CA PHE A 169 -19.67 8.70 -13.63
C PHE A 169 -19.85 8.00 -14.98
N THR A 170 -21.08 7.62 -15.28
CA THR A 170 -21.45 6.94 -16.51
C THR A 170 -22.22 7.89 -17.42
N VAL A 171 -21.83 7.95 -18.68
CA VAL A 171 -22.55 8.68 -19.74
C VAL A 171 -23.13 7.68 -20.73
N VAL A 172 -24.14 8.11 -21.46
CA VAL A 172 -24.71 7.35 -22.59
C VAL A 172 -24.36 8.09 -23.87
N GLU A 173 -23.53 7.49 -24.71
CA GLU A 173 -23.13 8.02 -26.02
C GLU A 173 -23.48 6.99 -27.08
N ASN A 174 -24.20 7.41 -28.12
CA ASN A 174 -24.63 6.53 -29.23
C ASN A 174 -25.37 5.25 -28.76
N GLY A 175 -26.11 5.33 -27.65
CA GLY A 175 -26.80 4.17 -27.06
C GLY A 175 -25.95 3.27 -26.18
N GLU A 176 -24.65 3.48 -26.11
CA GLU A 176 -23.75 2.71 -25.28
C GLU A 176 -23.43 3.42 -23.95
N LYS A 177 -23.34 2.65 -22.88
CA LYS A 177 -22.92 3.14 -21.56
C LYS A 177 -21.40 3.19 -21.49
N ARG A 178 -20.84 4.38 -21.29
CA ARG A 178 -19.41 4.61 -21.13
C ARG A 178 -19.12 5.15 -19.75
N ARG A 179 -18.19 4.53 -19.04
CA ARG A 179 -17.72 4.97 -17.74
C ARG A 179 -16.57 5.96 -17.90
N LEU A 180 -16.71 7.14 -17.35
CA LEU A 180 -15.70 8.18 -17.33
C LEU A 180 -15.16 8.36 -15.91
N ILE A 181 -13.87 8.44 -15.76
CA ILE A 181 -13.21 8.70 -14.49
C ILE A 181 -12.32 9.94 -14.61
N ASN A 182 -12.43 10.86 -13.65
CA ASN A 182 -11.57 12.04 -13.56
C ASN A 182 -10.44 11.81 -12.56
N VAL A 183 -9.72 10.70 -12.76
CA VAL A 183 -8.59 10.27 -11.95
C VAL A 183 -7.36 10.25 -12.87
N PHE A 184 -6.34 11.01 -12.48
CA PHE A 184 -5.10 11.16 -13.22
C PHE A 184 -3.91 10.90 -12.31
N SER A 185 -2.74 10.66 -12.90
CA SER A 185 -1.50 10.44 -12.14
C SER A 185 -1.01 11.72 -11.44
N THR A 186 -0.17 11.55 -10.43
CA THR A 186 0.44 12.69 -9.74
C THR A 186 1.41 13.43 -10.68
N SER A 187 2.13 12.70 -11.53
CA SER A 187 3.04 13.26 -12.52
C SER A 187 2.32 14.13 -13.54
N ALA A 188 1.13 13.72 -14.01
CA ALA A 188 0.35 14.51 -14.95
C ALA A 188 -0.08 15.87 -14.35
N TYR A 189 -0.53 15.87 -13.08
CA TYR A 189 -0.84 17.14 -12.38
C TYR A 189 0.41 17.97 -12.09
N ARG A 190 1.55 17.35 -11.82
CA ARG A 190 2.82 18.06 -11.65
C ARG A 190 3.23 18.76 -12.93
N LYS A 191 3.23 18.05 -14.06
CA LYS A 191 3.57 18.62 -15.38
C LYS A 191 2.66 19.80 -15.75
N GLU A 192 1.36 19.66 -15.51
CA GLU A 192 0.41 20.75 -15.75
C GLU A 192 0.69 21.96 -14.87
N ALA A 193 0.88 21.76 -13.57
CA ALA A 193 1.16 22.83 -12.62
C ALA A 193 2.46 23.57 -12.98
N GLU A 194 3.50 22.82 -13.32
CA GLU A 194 4.78 23.37 -13.73
C GLU A 194 4.64 24.21 -15.02
N ARG A 195 3.89 23.71 -16.01
CA ARG A 195 3.60 24.45 -17.24
C ARG A 195 2.87 25.76 -16.97
N ILE A 196 1.85 25.75 -16.10
CA ILE A 196 1.14 26.97 -15.69
C ILE A 196 2.11 27.93 -15.01
N LEU A 197 2.86 27.46 -14.00
CA LEU A 197 3.74 28.31 -13.22
C LEU A 197 4.89 28.89 -14.05
N ARG A 198 5.50 28.12 -14.94
CA ARG A 198 6.52 28.62 -15.87
C ARG A 198 5.94 29.71 -16.79
N LYS A 199 4.71 29.54 -17.27
CA LYS A 199 4.07 30.57 -18.07
C LYS A 199 3.76 31.83 -17.26
N GLN A 200 3.27 31.70 -16.03
CA GLN A 200 2.97 32.84 -15.18
C GLN A 200 4.22 33.57 -14.68
N GLN A 201 5.34 32.87 -14.59
CA GLN A 201 6.66 33.46 -14.27
C GLN A 201 7.09 34.52 -15.31
N GLU A 202 6.73 34.36 -16.60
CA GLU A 202 7.00 35.34 -17.64
C GLU A 202 6.31 36.70 -17.39
N PHE A 203 5.18 36.69 -16.64
CA PHE A 203 4.38 37.88 -16.38
C PHE A 203 4.54 38.44 -14.96
N ASN A 204 5.06 37.65 -14.03
CA ASN A 204 5.17 38.03 -12.63
C ASN A 204 6.48 37.55 -12.01
N ASN A 205 7.39 38.50 -11.75
CA ASN A 205 8.73 38.24 -11.21
C ASN A 205 8.72 37.67 -9.76
N LYS A 206 7.61 37.73 -9.04
CA LYS A 206 7.46 37.09 -7.73
C LYS A 206 7.28 35.58 -7.82
N ILE A 207 6.96 35.04 -9.00
CA ILE A 207 6.90 33.62 -9.26
C ILE A 207 8.32 33.16 -9.62
N THR A 208 9.15 32.96 -8.60
CA THR A 208 10.53 32.52 -8.74
C THR A 208 10.61 31.01 -8.92
N ASP A 209 11.80 30.51 -9.25
CA ASP A 209 12.05 29.05 -9.32
C ASP A 209 11.80 28.39 -7.96
N ASP A 210 12.20 29.06 -6.86
CA ASP A 210 11.95 28.60 -5.50
C ASP A 210 10.44 28.50 -5.20
N PHE A 211 9.64 29.48 -5.63
CA PHE A 211 8.18 29.41 -5.50
C PHE A 211 7.61 28.18 -6.23
N ILE A 212 8.09 27.92 -7.45
CA ILE A 212 7.66 26.78 -8.26
C ILE A 212 8.02 25.48 -7.57
N GLU A 213 9.25 25.36 -7.06
CA GLU A 213 9.69 24.16 -6.35
C GLU A 213 8.90 23.94 -5.07
N ASP A 214 8.71 24.97 -4.24
CA ASP A 214 7.91 24.91 -3.03
C ASP A 214 6.45 24.49 -3.29
N TYR A 215 5.86 25.02 -4.36
CA TYR A 215 4.53 24.60 -4.79
C TYR A 215 4.50 23.11 -5.19
N LEU A 216 5.48 22.66 -5.96
CA LEU A 216 5.58 21.26 -6.40
C LEU A 216 5.80 20.32 -5.20
N ILE A 217 6.56 20.73 -4.18
CA ILE A 217 6.72 20.01 -2.94
C ILE A 217 5.36 19.89 -2.20
N ILE A 218 4.56 20.95 -2.14
CA ILE A 218 3.22 20.89 -1.55
C ILE A 218 2.31 19.93 -2.32
N LEU A 219 2.37 19.95 -3.65
CA LEU A 219 1.56 19.10 -4.52
C LEU A 219 1.95 17.63 -4.42
N THR A 220 3.23 17.31 -4.57
CA THR A 220 3.73 15.95 -4.72
C THR A 220 4.18 15.32 -3.39
N GLY A 221 4.44 16.12 -2.36
CA GLY A 221 5.00 15.67 -1.09
C GLY A 221 4.29 14.45 -0.52
N LYS A 222 4.98 13.33 -0.45
CA LYS A 222 4.52 12.08 0.14
C LYS A 222 4.97 12.02 1.61
N ARG A 223 4.16 11.41 2.45
CA ARG A 223 4.59 11.07 3.79
C ARG A 223 5.53 9.87 3.70
N LYS A 224 6.67 9.97 4.35
CA LYS A 224 7.56 8.82 4.53
C LYS A 224 6.91 7.83 5.50
N TYR A 225 6.40 6.71 4.99
CA TYR A 225 5.64 5.73 5.79
C TYR A 225 6.47 5.08 6.88
N TYR A 226 7.76 4.92 6.64
CA TYR A 226 8.70 4.34 7.62
C TYR A 226 8.89 5.20 8.88
N HIS A 227 8.59 6.50 8.83
CA HIS A 227 8.57 7.35 10.02
C HIS A 227 7.40 7.03 10.97
N GLY A 228 6.41 6.24 10.51
CA GLY A 228 5.25 5.92 11.31
C GLY A 228 4.30 7.08 11.57
N PRO A 229 3.23 6.86 12.35
CA PRO A 229 2.32 7.90 12.77
C PRO A 229 2.94 8.78 13.87
N GLY A 230 2.59 10.04 13.88
CA GLY A 230 2.97 10.94 14.96
C GLY A 230 3.78 12.15 14.51
N ASN A 231 4.10 13.00 15.47
CA ASN A 231 4.95 14.18 15.37
C ASN A 231 5.58 14.43 16.75
N GLU A 232 6.37 15.47 16.89
CA GLU A 232 7.06 15.85 18.14
C GLU A 232 6.13 15.98 19.38
N LYS A 233 4.84 16.23 19.14
CA LYS A 233 3.81 16.32 20.19
C LYS A 233 3.09 15.00 20.46
N SER A 234 3.45 13.93 19.75
CA SER A 234 2.82 12.62 19.93
C SER A 234 3.20 12.00 21.26
N ARG A 235 2.19 11.42 21.93
CA ARG A 235 2.34 10.67 23.18
C ARG A 235 2.35 9.15 22.95
N THR A 236 2.63 8.70 21.72
CA THR A 236 2.63 7.28 21.37
C THR A 236 4.00 6.86 20.90
N ASP A 237 4.42 5.68 21.29
CA ASP A 237 5.69 5.06 20.88
C ASP A 237 5.63 4.41 19.50
N TYR A 238 4.50 4.49 18.82
CA TYR A 238 4.27 3.90 17.48
C TYR A 238 4.67 4.81 16.32
N GLY A 239 5.54 5.74 16.52
CA GLY A 239 5.95 6.64 15.47
C GLY A 239 7.43 6.93 15.56
N ARG A 240 7.88 7.84 14.71
CA ARG A 240 9.25 8.35 14.75
C ARG A 240 9.59 9.00 16.10
N PHE A 241 8.58 9.64 16.72
CA PHE A 241 8.73 10.32 18.00
C PHE A 241 8.18 9.45 19.12
N ARG A 242 8.96 9.22 20.15
CA ARG A 242 8.63 8.39 21.31
C ARG A 242 8.46 9.25 22.56
N THR A 243 7.74 8.71 23.54
CA THR A 243 7.51 9.40 24.83
C THR A 243 8.76 9.54 25.68
N ASP A 244 9.76 8.69 25.45
CA ASP A 244 11.08 8.75 26.11
C ASP A 244 12.05 9.78 25.51
N GLY A 245 11.59 10.57 24.52
CA GLY A 245 12.40 11.56 23.82
C GLY A 245 13.33 11.00 22.75
N THR A 246 13.32 9.69 22.52
CA THR A 246 14.08 9.06 21.44
C THR A 246 13.32 9.15 20.13
N THR A 247 14.04 9.07 19.00
CA THR A 247 13.44 8.99 17.67
C THR A 247 13.52 7.57 17.14
N LEU A 248 12.51 7.20 16.38
CA LEU A 248 12.46 5.92 15.70
C LEU A 248 12.69 6.15 14.21
N ASP A 249 13.82 5.68 13.69
CA ASP A 249 14.18 5.90 12.30
C ASP A 249 13.30 5.13 11.33
N ASN A 250 12.95 3.89 11.68
CA ASN A 250 12.12 3.05 10.85
C ASN A 250 11.12 2.20 11.66
N ILE A 251 9.82 2.50 11.51
CA ILE A 251 8.75 1.77 12.21
C ILE A 251 8.65 0.29 11.77
N PHE A 252 9.06 -0.04 10.55
CA PHE A 252 8.94 -1.42 10.06
C PHE A 252 9.85 -2.37 10.83
N GLY A 253 11.00 -1.92 11.33
CA GLY A 253 11.85 -2.70 12.22
C GLY A 253 11.14 -3.13 13.50
N ILE A 254 10.31 -2.26 14.08
CA ILE A 254 9.48 -2.60 15.24
C ILE A 254 8.34 -3.56 14.86
N LEU A 255 7.70 -3.36 13.69
CA LEU A 255 6.58 -4.20 13.26
C LEU A 255 7.01 -5.64 12.93
N ILE A 256 8.22 -5.83 12.43
CA ILE A 256 8.80 -7.17 12.24
C ILE A 256 8.98 -7.86 13.59
N GLY A 257 9.43 -7.11 14.60
CA GLY A 257 9.70 -7.60 15.95
C GLY A 257 10.92 -8.50 16.02
N LYS A 258 11.24 -8.90 17.24
CA LYS A 258 12.39 -9.77 17.55
C LYS A 258 11.98 -11.22 17.69
N CYS A 259 12.93 -12.11 17.47
CA CYS A 259 12.75 -13.55 17.73
C CYS A 259 12.57 -13.80 19.23
N THR A 260 11.66 -14.71 19.59
CA THR A 260 11.40 -15.04 21.01
C THR A 260 12.56 -15.83 21.63
N PHE A 261 13.26 -16.65 20.82
CA PHE A 261 14.36 -17.49 21.27
C PHE A 261 15.72 -16.80 21.14
N TYR A 262 15.85 -15.90 20.18
CA TYR A 262 17.06 -15.10 19.92
C TYR A 262 16.69 -13.62 19.94
N PRO A 263 16.63 -12.98 21.11
CA PRO A 263 16.10 -11.62 21.26
C PRO A 263 16.88 -10.54 20.49
N ASP A 264 18.11 -10.81 20.12
CA ASP A 264 18.94 -9.90 19.32
C ASP A 264 18.62 -9.98 17.82
N GLU A 265 17.99 -11.07 17.38
CA GLU A 265 17.64 -11.31 15.99
C GLU A 265 16.24 -10.83 15.64
N TYR A 266 16.07 -10.27 14.43
CA TYR A 266 14.75 -9.98 13.87
C TYR A 266 14.06 -11.27 13.42
N ARG A 267 12.73 -11.26 13.46
CA ARG A 267 11.94 -12.33 12.82
C ARG A 267 12.17 -12.28 11.31
N ALA A 268 12.19 -13.44 10.66
CA ALA A 268 12.31 -13.53 9.22
C ALA A 268 11.15 -12.81 8.52
N SER A 269 11.46 -12.07 7.46
CA SER A 269 10.46 -11.50 6.57
C SER A 269 9.61 -12.61 5.93
N LYS A 270 8.30 -12.41 5.82
CA LYS A 270 7.42 -13.37 5.12
C LYS A 270 7.80 -13.55 3.64
N ALA A 271 8.44 -12.56 3.06
CA ALA A 271 8.90 -12.57 1.67
C ALA A 271 10.24 -13.28 1.50
N SER A 272 10.99 -13.58 2.57
CA SER A 272 12.28 -14.27 2.47
C SER A 272 12.10 -15.66 1.87
N TYR A 273 13.11 -16.13 1.15
CA TYR A 273 13.13 -17.47 0.57
C TYR A 273 12.94 -18.55 1.66
N THR A 274 13.69 -18.45 2.73
CA THR A 274 13.64 -19.39 3.87
C THR A 274 12.24 -19.41 4.51
N ALA A 275 11.59 -18.25 4.69
CA ALA A 275 10.24 -18.22 5.25
C ALA A 275 9.20 -18.84 4.30
N GLN A 276 9.32 -18.60 3.00
CA GLN A 276 8.40 -19.19 2.01
C GLN A 276 8.55 -20.72 1.95
N GLU A 277 9.78 -21.23 1.96
CA GLU A 277 10.08 -22.66 1.97
C GLU A 277 9.56 -23.31 3.25
N PHE A 278 9.87 -22.75 4.42
CA PHE A 278 9.39 -23.22 5.71
C PHE A 278 7.85 -23.28 5.77
N ASN A 279 7.19 -22.22 5.32
CA ASN A 279 5.74 -22.16 5.37
C ASN A 279 5.09 -23.17 4.42
N LEU A 280 5.63 -23.38 3.23
CA LEU A 280 5.13 -24.45 2.34
C LEU A 280 5.39 -25.82 2.91
N LEU A 281 6.59 -26.09 3.42
CA LEU A 281 6.92 -27.37 4.08
C LEU A 281 5.99 -27.65 5.27
N ASN A 282 5.68 -26.64 6.06
CA ASN A 282 4.75 -26.76 7.18
C ASN A 282 3.33 -27.10 6.68
N ASP A 283 2.85 -26.42 5.63
CA ASP A 283 1.57 -26.75 5.01
C ASP A 283 1.58 -28.21 4.50
N LEU A 284 2.63 -28.66 3.81
CA LEU A 284 2.75 -30.03 3.31
C LEU A 284 2.82 -31.07 4.44
N ASN A 285 3.48 -30.76 5.55
CA ASN A 285 3.55 -31.64 6.73
C ASN A 285 2.19 -31.81 7.42
N ASN A 286 1.35 -30.80 7.34
CA ASN A 286 0.01 -30.84 7.91
C ASN A 286 -0.99 -31.61 7.02
N LEU A 287 -0.69 -31.80 5.73
CA LEU A 287 -1.58 -32.56 4.85
C LEU A 287 -1.69 -34.03 5.31
N THR A 288 -2.91 -34.55 5.15
CA THR A 288 -3.23 -35.96 5.22
C THR A 288 -3.64 -36.42 3.84
N VAL A 289 -2.93 -37.40 3.28
CA VAL A 289 -3.14 -37.94 1.94
C VAL A 289 -3.48 -39.42 2.00
N PRO A 290 -4.20 -40.00 1.03
CA PRO A 290 -4.64 -41.41 1.07
C PRO A 290 -3.49 -42.36 0.66
N THR A 291 -2.36 -42.29 1.36
CA THR A 291 -1.23 -43.21 1.27
C THR A 291 -1.17 -44.11 2.52
N GLU A 292 -0.35 -45.16 2.48
CA GLU A 292 -0.21 -46.05 3.66
C GLU A 292 0.22 -45.29 4.92
N THR A 293 1.13 -44.33 4.78
CA THR A 293 1.64 -43.49 5.87
C THR A 293 0.71 -42.33 6.20
N LYS A 294 -0.30 -42.07 5.39
CA LYS A 294 -1.19 -40.89 5.45
C LYS A 294 -0.43 -39.55 5.32
N LYS A 295 0.83 -39.59 4.87
CA LYS A 295 1.70 -38.42 4.73
C LYS A 295 2.44 -38.46 3.41
N LEU A 296 2.87 -37.29 2.93
CA LEU A 296 3.78 -37.16 1.79
C LEU A 296 5.20 -37.62 2.18
N SER A 297 5.87 -38.34 1.27
CA SER A 297 7.29 -38.68 1.44
C SER A 297 8.19 -37.44 1.28
N GLU A 298 9.44 -37.53 1.73
CA GLU A 298 10.40 -36.45 1.57
C GLU A 298 10.66 -36.12 0.08
N GLU A 299 10.74 -37.11 -0.77
CA GLU A 299 10.94 -36.93 -2.22
C GLU A 299 9.73 -36.23 -2.84
N GLN A 300 8.52 -36.62 -2.46
CA GLN A 300 7.29 -35.94 -2.91
C GLN A 300 7.28 -34.47 -2.49
N LYS A 301 7.67 -34.16 -1.25
CA LYS A 301 7.75 -32.78 -0.77
C LYS A 301 8.77 -31.97 -1.55
N LYS A 302 9.96 -32.52 -1.83
CA LYS A 302 10.99 -31.86 -2.64
C LYS A 302 10.45 -31.56 -4.06
N THR A 303 9.82 -32.55 -4.70
CA THR A 303 9.22 -32.37 -6.03
C THR A 303 8.13 -31.29 -6.05
N ILE A 304 7.30 -31.23 -5.00
CA ILE A 304 6.25 -30.19 -4.86
C ILE A 304 6.87 -28.80 -4.71
N ILE A 305 7.96 -28.67 -3.93
CA ILE A 305 8.67 -27.40 -3.75
C ILE A 305 9.26 -26.92 -5.08
N GLU A 306 9.94 -27.81 -5.83
CA GLU A 306 10.50 -27.45 -7.13
C GLU A 306 9.40 -27.07 -8.12
N TYR A 307 8.27 -27.79 -8.13
CA TYR A 307 7.10 -27.38 -8.92
C TYR A 307 6.58 -26.02 -8.49
N ALA A 308 6.47 -25.75 -7.18
CA ALA A 308 5.98 -24.46 -6.68
C ALA A 308 6.92 -23.30 -7.05
N LYS A 309 8.22 -23.54 -7.16
CA LYS A 309 9.22 -22.56 -7.58
C LYS A 309 9.19 -22.29 -9.10
N SER A 310 9.00 -23.33 -9.91
CA SER A 310 9.11 -23.25 -11.36
C SER A 310 7.80 -22.88 -12.09
N ALA A 311 6.66 -23.00 -11.44
CA ALA A 311 5.36 -22.73 -12.06
C ALA A 311 5.18 -21.25 -12.40
N LYS A 312 4.80 -20.91 -13.61
CA LYS A 312 4.57 -19.50 -14.03
C LYS A 312 3.51 -18.79 -13.18
N THR A 313 2.43 -19.49 -12.86
CA THR A 313 1.38 -19.03 -11.92
C THR A 313 0.92 -20.22 -11.09
N LEU A 314 0.75 -20.03 -9.79
CA LEU A 314 0.35 -21.11 -8.89
C LEU A 314 -0.53 -20.56 -7.76
N GLY A 315 -1.77 -21.04 -7.69
CA GLY A 315 -2.64 -20.84 -6.55
C GLY A 315 -2.78 -22.12 -5.72
N ALA A 316 -3.28 -22.01 -4.49
CA ALA A 316 -3.46 -23.15 -3.58
C ALA A 316 -4.28 -24.29 -4.19
N SER A 317 -5.39 -23.98 -4.89
CA SER A 317 -6.22 -25.00 -5.55
C SER A 317 -5.48 -25.75 -6.66
N THR A 318 -4.59 -25.06 -7.41
CA THR A 318 -3.78 -25.70 -8.45
C THR A 318 -2.71 -26.58 -7.84
N LEU A 319 -2.08 -26.12 -6.75
CA LEU A 319 -1.11 -26.88 -5.99
C LEU A 319 -1.73 -28.17 -5.42
N LEU A 320 -2.93 -28.09 -4.82
CA LEU A 320 -3.66 -29.27 -4.33
C LEU A 320 -4.00 -30.26 -5.44
N LYS A 321 -4.39 -29.80 -6.63
CA LYS A 321 -4.62 -30.68 -7.80
C LYS A 321 -3.33 -31.40 -8.23
N TYR A 322 -2.20 -30.69 -8.20
CA TYR A 322 -0.91 -31.30 -8.50
C TYR A 322 -0.54 -32.37 -7.48
N ILE A 323 -0.73 -32.08 -6.18
CA ILE A 323 -0.49 -33.06 -5.08
C ILE A 323 -1.42 -34.26 -5.24
N ALA A 324 -2.71 -34.07 -5.50
CA ALA A 324 -3.69 -35.13 -5.71
C ALA A 324 -3.27 -36.07 -6.84
N LYS A 325 -2.84 -35.50 -7.97
CA LYS A 325 -2.32 -36.29 -9.10
C LYS A 325 -1.07 -37.09 -8.73
N MET A 326 -0.18 -36.51 -7.91
CA MET A 326 1.06 -37.18 -7.49
C MET A 326 0.80 -38.40 -6.59
N VAL A 327 -0.25 -38.36 -5.78
CA VAL A 327 -0.61 -39.46 -4.86
C VAL A 327 -1.75 -40.35 -5.41
N ASP A 328 -2.08 -40.20 -6.69
CA ASP A 328 -3.17 -40.92 -7.37
C ASP A 328 -4.51 -40.83 -6.62
N ALA A 329 -4.88 -39.61 -6.25
CA ALA A 329 -6.08 -39.36 -5.45
C ALA A 329 -6.90 -38.17 -5.99
N SER A 330 -8.13 -38.01 -5.48
CA SER A 330 -8.90 -36.79 -5.71
C SER A 330 -8.60 -35.75 -4.64
N VAL A 331 -8.84 -34.46 -4.95
CA VAL A 331 -8.61 -33.35 -4.00
C VAL A 331 -9.46 -33.51 -2.73
N ASP A 332 -10.64 -34.10 -2.83
CA ASP A 332 -11.55 -34.30 -1.68
C ASP A 332 -11.00 -35.33 -0.66
N GLN A 333 -10.04 -36.15 -1.04
CA GLN A 333 -9.37 -37.11 -0.18
C GLN A 333 -8.15 -36.50 0.53
N ILE A 334 -7.77 -35.25 0.20
CA ILE A 334 -6.68 -34.54 0.86
C ILE A 334 -7.25 -33.63 1.93
N HIS A 335 -6.74 -33.74 3.13
CA HIS A 335 -7.17 -32.95 4.28
C HIS A 335 -5.99 -32.23 4.95
N GLY A 336 -6.28 -31.32 5.89
CA GLY A 336 -5.26 -30.64 6.68
C GLY A 336 -4.77 -29.31 6.10
N PHE A 337 -5.26 -28.87 4.93
CA PHE A 337 -5.01 -27.52 4.43
C PHE A 337 -5.98 -26.51 5.07
N ARG A 338 -5.57 -25.25 5.08
CA ARG A 338 -6.40 -24.13 5.58
C ARG A 338 -7.48 -23.78 4.55
N ILE A 339 -8.59 -23.25 5.07
CA ILE A 339 -9.72 -22.78 4.26
C ILE A 339 -9.95 -21.31 4.59
N ASP A 340 -10.02 -20.46 3.56
CA ASP A 340 -10.31 -19.04 3.71
C ASP A 340 -11.80 -18.78 4.05
N PRO A 341 -12.19 -17.55 4.45
CA PRO A 341 -13.59 -17.22 4.72
C PRO A 341 -14.54 -17.44 3.53
N ASN A 342 -14.02 -17.47 2.30
CA ASN A 342 -14.78 -17.73 1.07
C ASN A 342 -14.82 -19.24 0.72
N LYS A 343 -14.45 -20.12 1.65
CA LYS A 343 -14.39 -21.58 1.50
C LYS A 343 -13.43 -22.06 0.40
N LYS A 344 -12.36 -21.28 0.12
CA LYS A 344 -11.30 -21.67 -0.82
C LYS A 344 -10.10 -22.24 -0.07
N PRO A 345 -9.38 -23.21 -0.65
CA PRO A 345 -8.13 -23.69 -0.08
C PRO A 345 -7.10 -22.58 0.02
N GLU A 346 -6.38 -22.53 1.14
CA GLU A 346 -5.30 -21.60 1.41
C GLU A 346 -4.02 -22.35 1.76
N MET A 347 -2.97 -22.19 0.96
CA MET A 347 -1.65 -22.74 1.14
C MET A 347 -0.59 -21.75 0.68
N HIS A 348 0.61 -21.86 1.22
CA HIS A 348 1.78 -21.11 0.72
C HIS A 348 2.25 -21.69 -0.60
N THR A 349 2.67 -20.84 -1.53
CA THR A 349 2.95 -21.24 -2.93
C THR A 349 4.22 -20.61 -3.51
N PHE A 350 5.14 -20.11 -2.71
CA PHE A 350 6.35 -19.42 -3.18
C PHE A 350 6.06 -18.21 -4.11
N ASP A 351 5.00 -17.49 -3.84
CA ASP A 351 4.49 -16.43 -4.73
C ASP A 351 5.47 -15.25 -4.91
N VAL A 352 6.17 -14.84 -3.87
CA VAL A 352 7.15 -13.75 -3.96
C VAL A 352 8.38 -14.19 -4.76
N TYR A 353 8.91 -15.39 -4.51
CA TYR A 353 10.03 -15.94 -5.27
C TYR A 353 9.72 -16.02 -6.77
N ARG A 354 8.53 -16.52 -7.15
CA ARG A 354 8.12 -16.58 -8.55
C ARG A 354 7.95 -15.20 -9.19
N LYS A 355 7.43 -14.24 -8.45
CA LYS A 355 7.36 -12.86 -8.92
C LYS A 355 8.74 -12.27 -9.18
N MET A 356 9.71 -12.57 -8.30
CA MET A 356 11.10 -12.15 -8.52
C MET A 356 11.74 -12.83 -9.74
N GLN A 357 11.35 -14.06 -10.08
CA GLN A 357 11.80 -14.72 -11.32
C GLN A 357 11.28 -14.04 -12.60
N SER A 358 10.23 -13.21 -12.52
CA SER A 358 9.74 -12.45 -13.67
C SER A 358 10.52 -11.16 -13.93
N LEU A 359 11.48 -10.82 -13.08
CA LEU A 359 12.37 -9.68 -13.27
C LEU A 359 13.37 -10.01 -14.39
N GLU A 360 13.52 -9.08 -15.34
CA GLU A 360 14.31 -9.31 -16.55
C GLU A 360 15.82 -9.38 -16.28
N THR A 361 16.29 -8.58 -15.32
CA THR A 361 17.73 -8.47 -15.02
C THR A 361 18.21 -9.47 -13.98
N PHE A 362 17.31 -10.29 -13.41
CA PHE A 362 17.62 -11.21 -12.32
C PHE A 362 17.52 -12.68 -12.72
N ASN A 363 18.59 -13.43 -12.46
CA ASN A 363 18.51 -14.88 -12.41
C ASN A 363 18.41 -15.37 -10.94
N VAL A 364 17.20 -15.32 -10.40
CA VAL A 364 16.90 -15.65 -9.00
C VAL A 364 17.33 -17.09 -8.63
N ASN A 365 17.35 -18.00 -9.63
CA ASN A 365 17.73 -19.40 -9.40
C ASN A 365 19.22 -19.57 -9.10
N GLU A 366 20.05 -18.63 -9.52
CA GLU A 366 21.50 -18.65 -9.29
C GLU A 366 21.91 -17.89 -8.04
N MET A 367 20.97 -17.20 -7.38
CA MET A 367 21.28 -16.42 -6.18
C MET A 367 21.34 -17.30 -4.93
N PRO A 368 22.37 -17.10 -4.06
CA PRO A 368 22.44 -17.73 -2.76
C PRO A 368 21.20 -17.39 -1.91
N ARG A 369 20.75 -18.35 -1.10
CA ARG A 369 19.60 -18.19 -0.19
C ARG A 369 19.74 -16.96 0.71
N GLU A 370 20.94 -16.75 1.25
CA GLU A 370 21.26 -15.65 2.16
C GLU A 370 21.07 -14.29 1.49
N VAL A 371 21.41 -14.17 0.21
CA VAL A 371 21.20 -12.95 -0.58
C VAL A 371 19.71 -12.69 -0.78
N LEU A 372 18.94 -13.73 -1.11
CA LEU A 372 17.48 -13.61 -1.28
C LEU A 372 16.77 -13.24 0.03
N ASP A 373 17.21 -13.80 1.15
CA ASP A 373 16.66 -13.51 2.47
C ASP A 373 16.99 -12.07 2.91
N GLU A 374 18.23 -11.60 2.72
CA GLU A 374 18.61 -10.23 3.03
C GLU A 374 17.92 -9.23 2.11
N LEU A 375 17.79 -9.53 0.82
CA LEU A 375 17.04 -8.69 -0.12
C LEU A 375 15.57 -8.55 0.29
N ALA A 376 14.91 -9.65 0.67
CA ALA A 376 13.55 -9.62 1.17
C ALA A 376 13.42 -8.80 2.47
N HIS A 377 14.44 -8.84 3.33
CA HIS A 377 14.49 -8.01 4.54
C HIS A 377 14.64 -6.53 4.20
N ILE A 378 15.55 -6.17 3.31
CA ILE A 378 15.74 -4.80 2.83
C ILE A 378 14.44 -4.24 2.24
N LEU A 379 13.81 -4.97 1.32
CA LEU A 379 12.55 -4.57 0.69
C LEU A 379 11.38 -4.49 1.68
N THR A 380 11.41 -5.24 2.77
CA THR A 380 10.39 -5.16 3.83
C THR A 380 10.57 -3.90 4.68
N LEU A 381 11.80 -3.52 5.01
CA LEU A 381 12.10 -2.36 5.85
C LEU A 381 12.01 -1.04 5.10
N ASN A 382 12.31 -1.02 3.82
CA ASN A 382 12.41 0.20 3.02
C ASN A 382 11.29 0.28 1.99
N THR A 383 10.66 1.45 1.90
CA THR A 383 9.56 1.73 0.97
C THR A 383 9.89 2.81 -0.05
N GLU A 384 10.99 3.50 0.16
CA GLU A 384 11.44 4.60 -0.69
C GLU A 384 12.71 4.17 -1.45
N ARG A 385 12.81 4.63 -2.70
CA ARG A 385 13.91 4.29 -3.60
C ARG A 385 15.29 4.49 -2.96
N GLU A 386 15.53 5.69 -2.44
CA GLU A 386 16.82 6.06 -1.82
C GLU A 386 17.20 5.10 -0.68
N GLY A 387 16.23 4.77 0.19
CA GLY A 387 16.48 3.85 1.30
C GLY A 387 16.75 2.41 0.86
N ILE A 388 16.18 1.96 -0.27
CA ILE A 388 16.46 0.64 -0.85
C ILE A 388 17.87 0.64 -1.45
N GLU A 389 18.22 1.66 -2.25
CA GLU A 389 19.53 1.83 -2.87
C GLU A 389 20.64 1.87 -1.82
N GLU A 390 20.48 2.68 -0.77
CA GLU A 390 21.41 2.77 0.35
C GLU A 390 21.57 1.43 1.10
N ALA A 391 20.45 0.75 1.40
CA ALA A 391 20.49 -0.52 2.13
C ALA A 391 21.13 -1.64 1.30
N ILE A 392 20.87 -1.71 -0.01
CA ILE A 392 21.52 -2.66 -0.92
C ILE A 392 23.03 -2.38 -0.98
N SER A 393 23.41 -1.12 -1.17
CA SER A 393 24.83 -0.74 -1.23
C SER A 393 25.57 -1.02 0.06
N ALA A 394 24.92 -0.91 1.23
CA ALA A 394 25.53 -1.17 2.52
C ALA A 394 25.67 -2.66 2.85
N LYS A 395 24.67 -3.48 2.50
CA LYS A 395 24.56 -4.87 2.96
C LYS A 395 24.88 -5.91 1.89
N LEU A 396 24.62 -5.58 0.63
CA LEU A 396 24.79 -6.45 -0.53
C LEU A 396 25.74 -5.80 -1.55
N LYS A 397 26.79 -5.16 -1.03
CA LYS A 397 27.76 -4.41 -1.82
C LYS A 397 28.32 -5.29 -2.95
N ASP A 398 28.39 -4.70 -4.13
CA ASP A 398 28.91 -5.31 -5.37
C ASP A 398 28.15 -6.57 -5.87
N THR A 399 26.98 -6.88 -5.27
CA THR A 399 26.15 -8.01 -5.70
C THR A 399 25.24 -7.66 -6.86
N PHE A 400 24.79 -6.39 -6.94
CA PHE A 400 23.78 -5.93 -7.92
C PHE A 400 24.29 -4.75 -8.74
N SER A 401 23.97 -4.78 -10.04
CA SER A 401 24.17 -3.64 -10.94
C SER A 401 23.14 -2.54 -10.65
N GLN A 402 23.38 -1.33 -11.17
CA GLN A 402 22.48 -0.21 -11.00
C GLN A 402 21.11 -0.47 -11.64
N ASP A 403 21.06 -1.15 -12.79
CA ASP A 403 19.80 -1.52 -13.47
C ASP A 403 19.00 -2.53 -12.64
N GLN A 404 19.68 -3.51 -12.03
CA GLN A 404 19.06 -4.46 -11.12
C GLN A 404 18.45 -3.77 -9.89
N VAL A 405 19.15 -2.81 -9.30
CA VAL A 405 18.62 -2.04 -8.17
C VAL A 405 17.38 -1.22 -8.58
N LEU A 406 17.38 -0.63 -9.78
CA LEU A 406 16.22 0.08 -10.30
C LEU A 406 15.01 -0.84 -10.50
N GLU A 407 15.23 -2.03 -11.05
CA GLU A 407 14.17 -3.03 -11.23
C GLU A 407 13.60 -3.51 -9.89
N LEU A 408 14.45 -3.74 -8.88
CA LEU A 408 14.02 -4.08 -7.52
C LEU A 408 13.18 -2.99 -6.86
N VAL A 409 13.50 -1.73 -7.09
CA VAL A 409 12.71 -0.59 -6.61
C VAL A 409 11.32 -0.57 -7.24
N GLN A 410 11.20 -0.92 -8.52
CA GLN A 410 9.92 -1.03 -9.22
C GLN A 410 9.11 -2.25 -8.74
N PHE A 411 9.78 -3.35 -8.48
CA PHE A 411 9.18 -4.58 -7.96
C PHE A 411 8.52 -4.38 -6.59
N ARG A 412 9.04 -3.49 -5.74
CA ARG A 412 8.54 -3.20 -4.40
C ARG A 412 7.14 -2.56 -4.42
#